data_568db5ff87d72d80ef0eaa9ab6b406d1
#
_entry.id   568db5ff87d72d80ef0eaa9ab6b406d1
#
_cell.length_a   1.000
_cell.length_b   1.000
_cell.length_c   1.000
_cell.angle_alpha   90.00
_cell.angle_beta   90.00
_cell.angle_gamma   90.00
#
_symmetry.space_group_name_H-M   'P 1'
#
loop_
_entity.id
_entity.type
_entity.pdbx_description
1 polymer ?
#
loop_
_entity_poly.entity_id
_entity_poly.type
_entity_poly.pdbx_seq_one_letter_code
_entity_poly.pdbx_strand_id
1 'polypeptide(L)'
;ARKLVNSGRLSVPSFLTGSVLNTPDVDAFEGNMVPGAPMDDAPVQVNGQDAWLLNQVGKGFQVMLFADAPPSPEVLAQLASCRSAPPCANEPVQVIPLIVTSSPLNIPGMTVVIDTQGLVAKRYDAQPGTSYLLRPDQHVLARWRSLDSAQLQAALARALGQVGELA
;
A
#
# COMPACT_ATOMS: atom_id res chain seq x y z
N ALA A 1 -24.04 -5.90 5.37
CA ALA A 1 -24.07 -7.24 4.77
C ALA A 1 -23.69 -7.21 3.29
N ARG A 2 -24.28 -6.31 2.50
CA ARG A 2 -23.95 -6.20 1.05
C ARG A 2 -22.47 -5.84 0.80
N LYS A 3 -21.88 -5.04 1.68
CA LYS A 3 -20.50 -4.61 1.56
C LYS A 3 -19.50 -5.77 1.76
N LEU A 4 -19.81 -6.69 2.66
CA LEU A 4 -18.98 -7.87 2.93
C LEU A 4 -19.01 -8.89 1.78
N VAL A 5 -20.15 -9.07 1.15
CA VAL A 5 -20.32 -10.01 0.02
C VAL A 5 -19.51 -9.54 -1.19
N ASN A 6 -19.47 -8.23 -1.45
CA ASN A 6 -18.78 -7.67 -2.62
C ASN A 6 -17.25 -7.61 -2.45
N SER A 7 -16.74 -7.55 -1.21
CA SER A 7 -15.29 -7.52 -0.95
C SER A 7 -14.64 -8.91 -0.89
N GLY A 8 -15.43 -9.97 -0.89
CA GLY A 8 -14.94 -11.32 -0.69
C GLY A 8 -14.50 -11.64 0.75
N ARG A 9 -14.73 -10.74 1.69
CA ARG A 9 -14.48 -10.97 3.12
C ARG A 9 -15.71 -11.55 3.81
N LEU A 10 -15.52 -12.66 4.50
CA LEU A 10 -16.57 -13.33 5.27
C LEU A 10 -16.64 -12.86 6.73
N SER A 11 -15.63 -12.16 7.21
CA SER A 11 -15.56 -11.64 8.57
C SER A 11 -14.93 -10.24 8.58
N VAL A 12 -15.20 -9.45 9.61
CA VAL A 12 -14.56 -8.16 9.81
C VAL A 12 -13.15 -8.39 10.35
N PRO A 13 -12.10 -7.95 9.64
CA PRO A 13 -10.72 -8.10 10.12
C PRO A 13 -10.47 -7.27 11.38
N SER A 14 -9.61 -7.76 12.23
CA SER A 14 -9.22 -7.07 13.47
C SER A 14 -8.27 -5.91 13.18
N PHE A 15 -8.40 -4.82 13.95
CA PHE A 15 -7.43 -3.74 13.95
C PHE A 15 -6.18 -4.15 14.74
N LEU A 16 -5.01 -3.93 14.15
CA LEU A 16 -3.70 -4.23 14.74
C LEU A 16 -2.94 -2.95 15.10
N THR A 17 -3.66 -1.89 15.44
CA THR A 17 -3.10 -0.55 15.68
C THR A 17 -2.10 -0.48 16.84
N GLY A 18 -2.19 -1.39 17.80
CA GLY A 18 -1.23 -1.49 18.91
C GLY A 18 0.03 -2.29 18.60
N SER A 19 0.20 -2.80 17.38
CA SER A 19 1.36 -3.61 17.04
C SER A 19 2.64 -2.76 16.93
N VAL A 20 3.71 -3.23 17.57
CA VAL A 20 5.05 -2.61 17.47
C VAL A 20 5.67 -2.75 16.09
N LEU A 21 5.12 -3.63 15.25
CA LEU A 21 5.57 -3.83 13.88
C LEU A 21 5.08 -2.72 12.92
N ASN A 22 4.08 -1.96 13.33
CA ASN A 22 3.60 -0.82 12.56
C ASN A 22 4.56 0.36 12.67
N THR A 23 4.67 1.13 11.60
CA THR A 23 5.39 2.40 11.62
C THR A 23 4.41 3.52 11.96
N PRO A 24 4.63 4.29 13.03
CA PRO A 24 3.78 5.43 13.37
C PRO A 24 3.74 6.48 12.26
N ASP A 25 2.61 7.17 12.15
CA ASP A 25 2.48 8.29 11.21
C ASP A 25 3.48 9.41 11.55
N VAL A 26 4.13 9.94 10.53
CA VAL A 26 4.96 11.16 10.60
C VAL A 26 4.27 12.33 9.90
N ASP A 27 3.34 12.05 9.00
CA ASP A 27 2.52 13.02 8.28
C ASP A 27 1.11 13.09 8.86
N ALA A 28 0.42 14.18 8.61
CA ALA A 28 -0.99 14.33 8.98
C ALA A 28 -1.89 13.59 7.97
N PHE A 29 -2.76 12.75 8.50
CA PHE A 29 -3.78 12.03 7.75
C PHE A 29 -5.11 12.07 8.48
N GLU A 30 -6.19 12.05 7.72
CA GLU A 30 -7.54 11.87 8.23
C GLU A 30 -8.04 10.44 7.94
N GLY A 31 -9.15 10.06 8.55
CA GLY A 31 -9.79 8.77 8.30
C GLY A 31 -9.18 7.60 9.06
N ASN A 32 -9.56 6.39 8.64
CA ASN A 32 -9.37 5.16 9.42
C ASN A 32 -8.25 4.25 8.91
N MET A 33 -7.57 4.62 7.82
CA MET A 33 -6.49 3.79 7.26
C MET A 33 -5.16 4.02 7.98
N VAL A 34 -5.23 4.06 9.31
CA VAL A 34 -4.06 4.18 10.19
C VAL A 34 -3.18 2.93 10.14
N PRO A 35 -1.89 3.02 10.49
CA PRO A 35 -1.05 1.82 10.63
C PRO A 35 -1.69 0.78 11.56
N GLY A 36 -1.81 -0.45 11.09
CA GLY A 36 -2.51 -1.55 11.77
C GLY A 36 -3.98 -1.71 11.38
N ALA A 37 -4.55 -0.78 10.64
CA ALA A 37 -5.92 -0.92 10.16
C ALA A 37 -6.01 -1.97 9.06
N PRO A 38 -7.10 -2.77 9.02
CA PRO A 38 -7.41 -3.57 7.84
C PRO A 38 -7.77 -2.64 6.69
N MET A 39 -7.31 -3.01 5.49
CA MET A 39 -7.58 -2.21 4.30
C MET A 39 -9.06 -2.14 4.00
N ASP A 40 -9.55 -0.94 3.66
CA ASP A 40 -10.87 -0.76 3.07
C ASP A 40 -10.84 -1.14 1.59
N ASP A 41 -11.89 -1.83 1.17
CA ASP A 41 -12.11 -2.16 -0.23
C ASP A 41 -12.77 -1.01 -1.00
N ALA A 42 -12.62 -1.02 -2.31
CA ALA A 42 -13.30 -0.08 -3.20
C ALA A 42 -13.41 -0.66 -4.62
N PRO A 43 -14.46 -0.29 -5.38
CA PRO A 43 -14.54 -0.64 -6.78
C PRO A 43 -13.51 0.15 -7.58
N VAL A 44 -12.83 -0.56 -8.47
CA VAL A 44 -11.75 -0.03 -9.30
C VAL A 44 -11.82 -0.64 -10.71
N GLN A 45 -10.97 -0.19 -11.62
CA GLN A 45 -10.74 -0.87 -12.89
C GLN A 45 -9.29 -1.27 -13.04
N VAL A 46 -9.07 -2.45 -13.60
CA VAL A 46 -7.75 -2.98 -13.95
C VAL A 46 -7.81 -3.52 -15.37
N ASN A 47 -6.94 -3.03 -16.23
CA ASN A 47 -6.90 -3.40 -17.66
C ASN A 47 -8.26 -3.23 -18.37
N GLY A 48 -9.00 -2.18 -18.03
CA GLY A 48 -10.30 -1.88 -18.62
C GLY A 48 -11.46 -2.72 -18.09
N GLN A 49 -11.24 -3.55 -17.07
CA GLN A 49 -12.26 -4.40 -16.46
C GLN A 49 -12.56 -3.96 -15.03
N ASP A 50 -13.82 -4.06 -14.63
CA ASP A 50 -14.24 -3.79 -13.27
C ASP A 50 -13.62 -4.82 -12.31
N ALA A 51 -13.12 -4.32 -11.19
CA ALA A 51 -12.44 -5.11 -10.18
C ALA A 51 -12.64 -4.52 -8.78
N TRP A 52 -12.11 -5.16 -7.78
CA TRP A 52 -12.07 -4.70 -6.41
C TRP A 52 -10.62 -4.51 -5.97
N LEU A 53 -10.35 -3.45 -5.20
CA LEU A 53 -9.01 -3.11 -4.74
C LEU A 53 -8.37 -4.27 -3.97
N LEU A 54 -9.09 -4.90 -3.05
CA LEU A 54 -8.56 -5.99 -2.23
C LEU A 54 -8.16 -7.21 -3.04
N ASN A 55 -8.71 -7.39 -4.25
CA ASN A 55 -8.30 -8.47 -5.15
C ASN A 55 -6.95 -8.19 -5.82
N GLN A 56 -6.46 -6.94 -5.75
CA GLN A 56 -5.17 -6.53 -6.31
C GLN A 56 -4.04 -6.57 -5.28
N VAL A 57 -4.35 -6.81 -4.02
CA VAL A 57 -3.42 -6.82 -2.90
C VAL A 57 -3.43 -8.18 -2.19
N GLY A 58 -2.43 -8.43 -1.33
CA GLY A 58 -2.36 -9.66 -0.54
C GLY A 58 -1.41 -10.72 -1.06
N LYS A 59 -0.65 -10.44 -2.13
CA LYS A 59 0.33 -11.36 -2.72
C LYS A 59 1.74 -11.21 -2.13
N GLY A 60 1.89 -10.44 -1.08
CA GLY A 60 3.16 -10.11 -0.45
C GLY A 60 3.09 -8.71 0.14
N PHE A 61 4.24 -8.20 0.56
CA PHE A 61 4.34 -6.78 0.91
C PHE A 61 4.19 -5.94 -0.36
N GLN A 62 3.40 -4.88 -0.28
CA GLN A 62 3.12 -4.02 -1.43
C GLN A 62 3.26 -2.55 -1.04
N VAL A 63 3.74 -1.74 -2.00
CA VAL A 63 3.68 -0.27 -1.91
C VAL A 63 2.60 0.20 -2.86
N MET A 64 1.57 0.80 -2.30
CA MET A 64 0.49 1.44 -3.05
C MET A 64 0.78 2.94 -3.16
N LEU A 65 1.02 3.41 -4.37
CA LEU A 65 1.32 4.81 -4.67
C LEU A 65 0.15 5.45 -5.43
N PHE A 66 -0.34 6.57 -4.93
CA PHE A 66 -1.35 7.38 -5.61
C PHE A 66 -0.68 8.37 -6.58
N ALA A 67 -1.07 8.33 -7.85
CA ALA A 67 -0.52 9.20 -8.88
C ALA A 67 -1.62 9.64 -9.85
N ASP A 68 -1.62 10.91 -10.24
CA ASP A 68 -2.54 11.47 -11.24
C ASP A 68 -1.86 11.69 -12.60
N ALA A 69 -0.55 11.48 -12.66
CA ALA A 69 0.29 11.53 -13.85
C ALA A 69 1.38 10.46 -13.75
N PRO A 70 2.08 10.13 -14.83
CA PRO A 70 3.21 9.20 -14.77
C PRO A 70 4.22 9.65 -13.72
N PRO A 71 4.61 8.75 -12.76
CA PRO A 71 5.59 9.10 -11.74
C PRO A 71 6.91 9.55 -12.34
N SER A 72 7.62 10.44 -11.64
CA SER A 72 8.94 10.90 -12.07
C SER A 72 9.97 9.75 -12.13
N PRO A 73 11.05 9.91 -12.89
CA PRO A 73 12.12 8.91 -12.93
C PRO A 73 12.68 8.54 -11.55
N GLU A 74 12.74 9.51 -10.63
CA GLU A 74 13.20 9.28 -9.26
C GLU A 74 12.23 8.38 -8.50
N VAL A 75 10.93 8.64 -8.60
CA VAL A 75 9.89 7.81 -7.97
C VAL A 75 9.87 6.41 -8.58
N LEU A 76 10.00 6.30 -9.90
CA LEU A 76 10.11 4.99 -10.57
C LEU A 76 11.35 4.22 -10.11
N ALA A 77 12.48 4.89 -9.94
CA ALA A 77 13.70 4.28 -9.40
C ALA A 77 13.52 3.80 -7.96
N GLN A 78 12.84 4.59 -7.11
CA GLN A 78 12.50 4.19 -5.75
C GLN A 78 11.58 2.95 -5.74
N LEU A 79 10.55 2.93 -6.56
CA LEU A 79 9.66 1.77 -6.70
C LEU A 79 10.39 0.54 -7.24
N ALA A 80 11.31 0.73 -8.17
CA ALA A 80 12.13 -0.37 -8.69
C ALA A 80 13.08 -0.92 -7.61
N SER A 81 13.64 -0.06 -6.77
CA SER A 81 14.49 -0.48 -5.64
C SER A 81 13.72 -1.28 -4.59
N CYS A 82 12.42 -1.02 -4.44
CA CYS A 82 11.56 -1.80 -3.55
C CYS A 82 11.40 -3.26 -4.01
N ARG A 83 11.56 -3.53 -5.29
CA ARG A 83 11.51 -4.89 -5.84
C ARG A 83 12.73 -5.73 -5.48
N SER A 84 13.83 -5.06 -5.21
CA SER A 84 15.11 -5.66 -4.88
C SER A 84 15.60 -5.20 -3.50
N ALA A 85 14.67 -4.95 -2.57
CA ALA A 85 15.02 -4.58 -1.21
C ALA A 85 16.06 -5.57 -0.65
N PRO A 86 17.10 -5.08 0.01
CA PRO A 86 18.14 -5.94 0.53
C PRO A 86 17.56 -6.98 1.49
N PRO A 87 18.18 -8.15 1.56
CA PRO A 87 17.68 -9.23 2.39
C PRO A 87 17.57 -8.77 3.84
N CYS A 88 16.35 -8.79 4.31
CA CYS A 88 16.07 -8.67 5.71
C CYS A 88 16.15 -10.08 6.30
N ALA A 89 17.11 -10.35 7.14
CA ALA A 89 17.45 -11.70 7.60
C ALA A 89 17.99 -12.58 6.44
N ASN A 90 17.61 -13.83 6.35
CA ASN A 90 18.22 -14.80 5.46
C ASN A 90 17.59 -14.90 4.06
N GLU A 91 16.48 -14.20 3.81
CA GLU A 91 15.80 -14.22 2.51
C GLU A 91 15.37 -12.83 2.05
N PRO A 92 15.50 -12.53 0.74
CA PRO A 92 15.05 -11.25 0.21
C PRO A 92 13.52 -11.17 0.24
N VAL A 93 13.00 -10.11 0.81
CA VAL A 93 11.58 -9.80 0.79
C VAL A 93 11.31 -8.93 -0.42
N GLN A 94 10.44 -9.41 -1.30
CA GLN A 94 9.97 -8.63 -2.44
C GLN A 94 8.85 -7.69 -2.01
N VAL A 95 8.98 -6.44 -2.38
CA VAL A 95 7.92 -5.45 -2.24
C VAL A 95 7.37 -5.14 -3.63
N ILE A 96 6.07 -5.35 -3.82
CA ILE A 96 5.40 -5.24 -5.11
C ILE A 96 4.76 -3.84 -5.21
N PRO A 97 5.13 -3.01 -6.18
CA PRO A 97 4.49 -1.72 -6.38
C PRO A 97 3.10 -1.87 -7.02
N LEU A 98 2.18 -1.05 -6.54
CA LEU A 98 0.83 -0.89 -7.04
C LEU A 98 0.54 0.60 -7.24
N ILE A 99 0.18 1.01 -8.45
CA ILE A 99 -0.16 2.40 -8.74
C ILE A 99 -1.67 2.56 -8.72
N VAL A 100 -2.16 3.54 -7.96
CA VAL A 100 -3.57 3.95 -7.99
C VAL A 100 -3.68 5.31 -8.65
N THR A 101 -4.51 5.40 -9.67
CA THR A 101 -4.68 6.62 -10.48
C THR A 101 -6.15 6.92 -10.70
N SER A 102 -6.50 8.18 -10.95
CA SER A 102 -7.85 8.59 -11.31
C SER A 102 -8.15 8.44 -12.81
N SER A 103 -7.13 8.29 -13.64
CA SER A 103 -7.26 8.16 -15.09
C SER A 103 -6.32 7.10 -15.64
N PRO A 104 -6.60 6.55 -16.83
CA PRO A 104 -5.76 5.50 -17.38
C PRO A 104 -4.29 5.93 -17.53
N LEU A 105 -3.40 5.15 -16.95
CA LEU A 105 -1.95 5.28 -17.10
C LEU A 105 -1.37 3.92 -17.50
N ASN A 106 -0.39 3.95 -18.38
CA ASN A 106 0.37 2.75 -18.71
C ASN A 106 1.80 2.93 -18.20
N ILE A 107 2.17 2.13 -17.21
CA ILE A 107 3.53 2.12 -16.66
C ILE A 107 4.07 0.69 -16.82
N PRO A 108 5.03 0.49 -17.73
CA PRO A 108 5.55 -0.84 -18.01
C PRO A 108 6.06 -1.54 -16.74
N GLY A 109 5.66 -2.80 -16.57
CA GLY A 109 6.09 -3.63 -15.45
C GLY A 109 5.45 -3.33 -14.10
N MET A 110 4.43 -2.47 -14.05
CA MET A 110 3.69 -2.14 -12.83
C MET A 110 2.21 -2.42 -12.99
N THR A 111 1.56 -2.83 -11.91
CA THR A 111 0.11 -2.92 -11.87
C THR A 111 -0.48 -1.54 -11.63
N VAL A 112 -1.37 -1.11 -12.52
CA VAL A 112 -2.08 0.15 -12.42
C VAL A 112 -3.56 -0.14 -12.15
N VAL A 113 -4.08 0.48 -11.11
CA VAL A 113 -5.47 0.40 -10.68
C VAL A 113 -6.11 1.77 -10.88
N ILE A 114 -7.24 1.81 -11.56
CA ILE A 114 -7.96 3.07 -11.82
C ILE A 114 -9.08 3.21 -10.80
N ASP A 115 -9.01 4.26 -9.99
CA ASP A 115 -10.04 4.65 -9.02
C ASP A 115 -11.13 5.47 -9.72
N THR A 116 -11.99 4.78 -10.46
CA THR A 116 -13.01 5.41 -11.33
C THR A 116 -14.03 6.25 -10.58
N GLN A 117 -14.27 5.95 -9.30
CA GLN A 117 -15.26 6.63 -8.47
C GLN A 117 -14.63 7.55 -7.40
N GLY A 118 -13.31 7.61 -7.33
CA GLY A 118 -12.59 8.40 -6.32
C GLY A 118 -12.72 7.83 -4.90
N LEU A 119 -13.23 6.61 -4.75
CA LEU A 119 -13.49 6.01 -3.44
C LEU A 119 -12.22 5.51 -2.77
N VAL A 120 -11.22 5.05 -3.52
CA VAL A 120 -9.93 4.67 -2.95
C VAL A 120 -9.25 5.91 -2.38
N ALA A 121 -9.11 6.97 -3.17
CA ALA A 121 -8.52 8.22 -2.71
C ALA A 121 -9.23 8.78 -1.48
N LYS A 122 -10.57 8.74 -1.45
CA LYS A 122 -11.36 9.21 -0.33
C LYS A 122 -11.16 8.38 0.94
N ARG A 123 -11.20 7.04 0.83
CA ARG A 123 -11.09 6.13 1.99
C ARG A 123 -9.69 6.14 2.58
N TYR A 124 -8.69 6.35 1.76
CA TYR A 124 -7.27 6.37 2.16
C TYR A 124 -6.74 7.78 2.41
N ASP A 125 -7.60 8.80 2.38
CA ASP A 125 -7.20 10.21 2.51
C ASP A 125 -5.99 10.54 1.62
N ALA A 126 -6.04 10.08 0.38
CA ALA A 126 -4.91 10.09 -0.52
C ALA A 126 -4.94 11.31 -1.45
N GLN A 127 -3.76 11.87 -1.65
CA GLN A 127 -3.43 12.89 -2.64
C GLN A 127 -2.37 12.34 -3.57
N PRO A 128 -2.14 12.94 -4.75
CA PRO A 128 -1.02 12.55 -5.60
C PRO A 128 0.31 12.56 -4.82
N GLY A 129 1.03 11.47 -4.88
CA GLY A 129 2.26 11.24 -4.11
C GLY A 129 2.09 10.45 -2.81
N THR A 130 0.88 10.36 -2.28
CA THR A 130 0.61 9.55 -1.08
C THR A 130 0.96 8.08 -1.34
N SER A 131 1.62 7.46 -0.39
CA SER A 131 2.02 6.06 -0.45
C SER A 131 1.65 5.30 0.83
N TYR A 132 1.34 4.03 0.65
CA TYR A 132 1.01 3.09 1.73
C TYR A 132 1.88 1.85 1.59
N LEU A 133 2.48 1.41 2.69
CA LEU A 133 3.09 0.08 2.79
C LEU A 133 2.06 -0.89 3.36
N LEU A 134 1.84 -1.99 2.66
CA LEU A 134 0.78 -2.97 2.95
C LEU A 134 1.38 -4.33 3.28
N ARG A 135 0.77 -5.02 4.25
CA ARG A 135 1.09 -6.39 4.62
C ARG A 135 0.40 -7.40 3.69
N PRO A 136 0.94 -8.64 3.59
CA PRO A 136 0.28 -9.72 2.83
C PRO A 136 -1.14 -10.04 3.31
N ASP A 137 -1.46 -9.80 4.57
CA ASP A 137 -2.79 -10.01 5.16
C ASP A 137 -3.74 -8.83 4.99
N GLN A 138 -3.40 -7.89 4.10
CA GLN A 138 -4.23 -6.71 3.77
C GLN A 138 -4.43 -5.76 4.96
N HIS A 139 -3.36 -5.51 5.71
CA HIS A 139 -3.31 -4.47 6.74
C HIS A 139 -2.31 -3.38 6.35
N VAL A 140 -2.60 -2.16 6.78
CA VAL A 140 -1.69 -1.02 6.62
C VAL A 140 -0.53 -1.15 7.60
N LEU A 141 0.71 -1.07 7.12
CA LEU A 141 1.91 -1.02 7.96
C LEU A 141 2.38 0.40 8.21
N ALA A 142 2.35 1.21 7.17
CA ALA A 142 2.82 2.58 7.18
C ALA A 142 2.17 3.39 6.07
N ARG A 143 2.19 4.70 6.20
CA ARG A 143 1.70 5.62 5.17
C ARG A 143 2.48 6.94 5.20
N TRP A 144 2.62 7.56 4.03
CA TRP A 144 3.35 8.82 3.87
C TRP A 144 2.71 9.69 2.80
N ARG A 145 2.86 11.01 2.92
CA ARG A 145 2.42 11.96 1.89
C ARG A 145 3.32 11.96 0.66
N SER A 146 4.57 11.53 0.81
CA SER A 146 5.49 11.32 -0.31
C SER A 146 6.32 10.07 -0.08
N LEU A 147 6.66 9.39 -1.16
CA LEU A 147 7.48 8.19 -1.10
C LEU A 147 8.94 8.55 -0.81
N ASP A 148 9.50 7.91 0.21
CA ASP A 148 10.92 7.98 0.55
C ASP A 148 11.46 6.56 0.75
N SER A 149 12.51 6.21 0.02
CA SER A 149 13.04 4.85 0.04
C SER A 149 13.66 4.48 1.38
N ALA A 150 14.27 5.42 2.09
CA ALA A 150 14.84 5.17 3.41
C ALA A 150 13.75 4.91 4.46
N GLN A 151 12.69 5.69 4.45
CA GLN A 151 11.52 5.47 5.32
C GLN A 151 10.82 4.14 5.00
N LEU A 152 10.69 3.80 3.72
CA LEU A 152 10.11 2.54 3.29
C LEU A 152 10.92 1.33 3.76
N GLN A 153 12.25 1.38 3.60
CA GLN A 153 13.13 0.31 4.07
C GLN A 153 13.11 0.17 5.58
N ALA A 154 13.11 1.28 6.33
CA ALA A 154 12.99 1.26 7.78
C ALA A 154 11.66 0.66 8.25
N ALA A 155 10.55 1.01 7.59
CA ALA A 155 9.23 0.47 7.91
C ALA A 155 9.16 -1.04 7.61
N LEU A 156 9.74 -1.48 6.51
CA LEU A 156 9.81 -2.90 6.15
C LEU A 156 10.67 -3.69 7.16
N ALA A 157 11.83 -3.18 7.53
CA ALA A 157 12.68 -3.80 8.55
C ALA A 157 11.96 -3.92 9.89
N ARG A 158 11.22 -2.90 10.30
CA ARG A 158 10.39 -2.91 11.50
C ARG A 158 9.29 -3.97 11.42
N ALA A 159 8.59 -4.05 10.28
CA ALA A 159 7.56 -5.05 10.05
C ALA A 159 8.08 -6.48 10.14
N LEU A 160 9.34 -6.69 9.83
CA LEU A 160 10.02 -7.98 9.90
C LEU A 160 10.69 -8.25 11.26
N GLY A 161 10.50 -7.35 12.23
CA GLY A 161 10.99 -7.53 13.59
C GLY A 161 12.48 -7.22 13.79
N GLN A 162 13.14 -6.57 12.84
CA GLN A 162 14.59 -6.36 12.89
C GLN A 162 15.03 -5.17 13.74
N VAL A 163 14.14 -4.23 14.02
CA VAL A 163 14.47 -3.00 14.76
C VAL A 163 14.46 -3.23 16.28
N GLY A 164 13.82 -4.27 16.77
CA GLY A 164 13.74 -4.59 18.19
C GLY A 164 15.06 -5.07 18.83
N GLU A 165 16.03 -5.48 18.01
CA GLU A 165 17.32 -5.98 18.49
C GLU A 165 18.38 -4.89 18.67
N LEU A 166 18.10 -3.66 18.22
CA LEU A 166 19.02 -2.52 18.27
C LEU A 166 18.72 -1.54 19.42
N ALA A 167 17.74 -1.84 20.23
CA ALA A 167 17.37 -1.01 21.36
C ALA A 167 18.10 -1.40 22.63
#